data_402a2c2356df530ce8802549ad59f565
#
_entry.id   402a2c2356df530ce8802549ad59f565
#
_cell.length_a   1.000
_cell.length_b   1.000
_cell.length_c   1.000
_cell.angle_alpha   90.00
_cell.angle_beta   90.00
_cell.angle_gamma   90.00
#
_symmetry.space_group_name_H-M   'P 1'
#
loop_
_entity.id
_entity.type
_entity.pdbx_description
1 polymer ?
#
loop_
_entity_poly.entity_id
_entity_poly.type
_entity_poly.pdbx_seq_one_letter_code
_entity_poly.pdbx_strand_id
1 'polypeptide(L)'
;WVENDLSNPTIILLHGLTSSKHSPDILLPMGMMNKSNFNLLAIDMRDHGESTCEDGFYAAGQNETDDVVAAIDWLKAKGIAPSNIGIYGNSLGALIGLMTPAKTNDFNSLAVIDPPVDFKTLVREEMEFQNLPTFLWEPLYHYALVFERINMLKDIPVDALPKGNKQPMLIFTGMRSDRILPHHSDDLVNIAEQNGIEYEIHKYDDMGHTQILYFYTQEYSELLIDFYESTLSG
;
A
#
# COMPACT_ATOMS: atom_id res chain seq x y z
N TRP A 1 13.80 -7.70 8.45
CA TRP A 1 14.83 -6.95 7.75
C TRP A 1 15.78 -7.88 7.02
N VAL A 2 15.97 -7.64 5.73
CA VAL A 2 17.00 -8.27 4.90
C VAL A 2 17.93 -7.17 4.41
N GLU A 3 19.19 -7.20 4.84
CA GLU A 3 20.24 -6.26 4.47
C GLU A 3 21.21 -6.92 3.52
N ASN A 4 21.36 -6.37 2.32
CA ASN A 4 22.39 -6.77 1.37
C ASN A 4 23.59 -5.82 1.44
N ASP A 5 23.36 -4.54 1.13
CA ASP A 5 24.32 -3.45 1.30
C ASP A 5 23.52 -2.16 1.59
N LEU A 6 23.93 -1.40 2.61
CA LEU A 6 23.22 -0.17 3.00
C LEU A 6 23.24 0.92 1.90
N SER A 7 24.13 0.82 0.91
CA SER A 7 24.14 1.69 -0.26
C SER A 7 23.05 1.34 -1.28
N ASN A 8 22.50 0.13 -1.22
CA ASN A 8 21.47 -0.30 -2.16
C ASN A 8 20.08 0.28 -1.79
N PRO A 9 19.20 0.45 -2.79
CA PRO A 9 17.82 0.84 -2.54
C PRO A 9 17.11 -0.09 -1.55
N THR A 10 16.22 0.48 -0.76
CA THR A 10 15.48 -0.21 0.29
C THR A 10 13.99 -0.13 0.07
N ILE A 11 13.30 -1.27 0.11
CA ILE A 11 11.86 -1.35 -0.06
C ILE A 11 11.19 -1.72 1.25
N ILE A 12 10.21 -0.92 1.67
CA ILE A 12 9.28 -1.24 2.77
C ILE A 12 8.09 -2.01 2.19
N LEU A 13 7.79 -3.19 2.75
CA LEU A 13 6.67 -4.02 2.28
C LEU A 13 5.53 -4.02 3.29
N LEU A 14 4.33 -3.68 2.78
CA LEU A 14 3.09 -3.52 3.54
C LEU A 14 2.07 -4.58 3.13
N HIS A 15 1.67 -5.43 4.06
CA HIS A 15 0.75 -6.55 3.84
C HIS A 15 -0.73 -6.10 3.74
N GLY A 16 -1.58 -6.99 3.22
CA GLY A 16 -3.04 -6.79 3.16
C GLY A 16 -3.74 -6.99 4.52
N LEU A 17 -5.05 -6.71 4.56
CA LEU A 17 -5.90 -6.94 5.75
C LEU A 17 -5.89 -8.42 6.13
N THR A 18 -5.86 -8.71 7.44
CA THR A 18 -5.81 -10.07 8.01
C THR A 18 -4.59 -10.91 7.57
N SER A 19 -3.57 -10.25 7.05
CA SER A 19 -2.31 -10.83 6.58
C SER A 19 -1.15 -10.49 7.54
N SER A 20 0.08 -10.79 7.14
CA SER A 20 1.29 -10.47 7.91
C SER A 20 2.51 -10.39 7.00
N LYS A 21 3.67 -9.96 7.55
CA LYS A 21 4.97 -10.00 6.86
C LYS A 21 5.39 -11.41 6.40
N HIS A 22 4.78 -12.47 6.96
CA HIS A 22 5.08 -13.86 6.62
C HIS A 22 4.17 -14.44 5.52
N SER A 23 3.21 -13.67 5.03
CA SER A 23 2.29 -14.14 3.99
C SER A 23 2.96 -14.23 2.61
N PRO A 24 2.49 -15.12 1.73
CA PRO A 24 3.08 -15.32 0.40
C PRO A 24 3.08 -14.04 -0.46
N ASP A 25 2.06 -13.18 -0.31
CA ASP A 25 1.93 -11.89 -0.99
C ASP A 25 2.99 -10.85 -0.58
N ILE A 26 3.73 -11.11 0.50
CA ILE A 26 4.91 -10.36 0.93
C ILE A 26 6.20 -11.13 0.65
N LEU A 27 6.24 -12.42 0.98
CA LEU A 27 7.48 -13.20 0.86
C LEU A 27 7.90 -13.42 -0.60
N LEU A 28 6.94 -13.55 -1.53
CA LEU A 28 7.25 -13.72 -2.95
C LEU A 28 7.92 -12.47 -3.54
N PRO A 29 7.34 -11.25 -3.48
CA PRO A 29 8.03 -10.04 -3.96
C PRO A 29 9.32 -9.76 -3.18
N MET A 30 9.41 -10.07 -1.88
CA MET A 30 10.68 -10.02 -1.16
C MET A 30 11.74 -10.92 -1.80
N GLY A 31 11.38 -12.16 -2.12
CA GLY A 31 12.30 -13.11 -2.76
C GLY A 31 12.75 -12.66 -4.16
N MET A 32 11.86 -11.99 -4.92
CA MET A 32 12.18 -11.42 -6.23
C MET A 32 13.18 -10.27 -6.09
N MET A 33 12.87 -9.27 -5.29
CA MET A 33 13.71 -8.07 -5.08
C MET A 33 15.04 -8.39 -4.38
N ASN A 34 15.06 -9.40 -3.49
CA ASN A 34 16.31 -9.83 -2.85
C ASN A 34 17.33 -10.38 -3.86
N LYS A 35 16.88 -11.05 -4.94
CA LYS A 35 17.76 -11.52 -6.01
C LYS A 35 18.41 -10.37 -6.79
N SER A 36 17.80 -9.20 -6.79
CA SER A 36 18.30 -7.96 -7.39
C SER A 36 19.03 -7.06 -6.36
N ASN A 37 19.39 -7.62 -5.21
CA ASN A 37 20.16 -6.97 -4.15
C ASN A 37 19.48 -5.78 -3.45
N PHE A 38 18.17 -5.60 -3.54
CA PHE A 38 17.47 -4.62 -2.71
C PHE A 38 17.56 -4.95 -1.22
N ASN A 39 17.66 -3.94 -0.39
CA ASN A 39 17.39 -4.09 1.04
C ASN A 39 15.85 -4.13 1.25
N LEU A 40 15.37 -4.96 2.17
CA LEU A 40 13.94 -5.23 2.31
C LEU A 40 13.50 -5.16 3.76
N LEU A 41 12.50 -4.34 4.04
CA LEU A 41 11.89 -4.20 5.36
C LEU A 41 10.40 -4.57 5.28
N ALA A 42 10.05 -5.80 5.59
CA ALA A 42 8.65 -6.18 5.76
C ALA A 42 8.23 -5.93 7.22
N ILE A 43 7.16 -5.20 7.41
CA ILE A 43 6.60 -4.90 8.73
C ILE A 43 5.25 -5.61 8.92
N ASP A 44 4.99 -6.07 10.13
CA ASP A 44 3.63 -6.30 10.57
C ASP A 44 3.10 -4.96 11.10
N MET A 45 2.03 -4.44 10.49
CA MET A 45 1.37 -3.24 11.01
C MET A 45 0.73 -3.54 12.36
N ARG A 46 0.44 -2.51 13.17
CA ARG A 46 -0.23 -2.70 14.46
C ARG A 46 -1.46 -3.61 14.35
N ASP A 47 -1.77 -4.34 15.38
CA ASP A 47 -2.89 -5.29 15.47
C ASP A 47 -2.82 -6.46 14.48
N HIS A 48 -1.68 -6.64 13.78
CA HIS A 48 -1.44 -7.74 12.84
C HIS A 48 -0.15 -8.50 13.17
N GLY A 49 -0.13 -9.79 12.80
CA GLY A 49 1.05 -10.65 12.86
C GLY A 49 1.69 -10.73 14.25
N GLU A 50 2.97 -10.36 14.34
CA GLU A 50 3.75 -10.35 15.60
C GLU A 50 3.83 -8.95 16.24
N SER A 51 3.23 -7.93 15.62
CA SER A 51 3.17 -6.60 16.20
C SER A 51 2.23 -6.52 17.39
N THR A 52 2.42 -5.50 18.22
CA THR A 52 1.58 -5.28 19.41
C THR A 52 0.12 -5.13 19.02
N CYS A 53 -0.74 -5.88 19.68
CA CYS A 53 -2.17 -5.65 19.63
C CYS A 53 -2.49 -4.47 20.56
N GLU A 54 -2.86 -3.32 20.00
CA GLU A 54 -3.20 -2.11 20.76
C GLU A 54 -4.65 -2.15 21.23
N ASP A 55 -5.58 -2.29 20.29
CA ASP A 55 -7.01 -2.31 20.57
C ASP A 55 -7.78 -3.36 19.77
N GLY A 56 -7.11 -4.02 18.83
CA GLY A 56 -7.68 -5.04 17.95
C GLY A 56 -8.57 -4.48 16.85
N PHE A 57 -8.55 -3.15 16.63
CA PHE A 57 -9.33 -2.49 15.60
C PHE A 57 -8.44 -1.97 14.47
N TYR A 58 -8.94 -2.08 13.26
CA TYR A 58 -8.34 -1.48 12.10
C TYR A 58 -8.83 -0.03 11.95
N ALA A 59 -7.89 0.93 11.98
CA ALA A 59 -8.20 2.36 11.93
C ALA A 59 -8.32 2.92 10.50
N ALA A 60 -8.64 2.09 9.50
CA ALA A 60 -8.76 2.51 8.10
C ALA A 60 -7.49 3.18 7.53
N GLY A 61 -6.32 2.70 7.93
CA GLY A 61 -5.03 3.25 7.53
C GLY A 61 -4.55 4.46 8.36
N GLN A 62 -5.41 5.04 9.20
CA GLN A 62 -5.08 6.27 9.93
C GLN A 62 -3.92 6.10 10.91
N ASN A 63 -3.98 5.06 11.72
CA ASN A 63 -2.95 4.74 12.70
C ASN A 63 -1.82 3.91 12.06
N GLU A 64 -2.16 3.00 11.15
CA GLU A 64 -1.23 2.10 10.46
C GLU A 64 -0.21 2.88 9.59
N THR A 65 -0.59 4.05 9.09
CA THR A 65 0.35 4.94 8.38
C THR A 65 1.47 5.46 9.31
N ASP A 66 1.24 5.58 10.62
CA ASP A 66 2.29 5.95 11.58
C ASP A 66 3.36 4.84 11.73
N ASP A 67 2.97 3.57 11.53
CA ASP A 67 3.91 2.46 11.52
C ASP A 67 4.86 2.55 10.31
N VAL A 68 4.34 2.99 9.16
CA VAL A 68 5.17 3.24 7.96
C VAL A 68 6.12 4.41 8.18
N VAL A 69 5.66 5.50 8.80
CA VAL A 69 6.53 6.64 9.17
C VAL A 69 7.64 6.18 10.10
N ALA A 70 7.31 5.38 11.11
CA ALA A 70 8.32 4.84 12.04
C ALA A 70 9.33 3.93 11.33
N ALA A 71 8.88 3.12 10.36
CA ALA A 71 9.77 2.29 9.54
C ALA A 71 10.72 3.15 8.68
N ILE A 72 10.22 4.21 8.06
CA ILE A 72 11.03 5.18 7.30
C ILE A 72 12.07 5.85 8.22
N ASP A 73 11.66 6.32 9.40
CA ASP A 73 12.57 6.96 10.36
C ASP A 73 13.65 5.98 10.86
N TRP A 74 13.29 4.71 11.07
CA TRP A 74 14.27 3.68 11.41
C TRP A 74 15.29 3.46 10.30
N LEU A 75 14.90 3.45 9.02
CA LEU A 75 15.80 3.34 7.87
C LEU A 75 16.72 4.57 7.77
N LYS A 76 16.19 5.77 7.94
CA LYS A 76 16.96 7.02 7.97
C LYS A 76 18.01 7.01 9.10
N ALA A 77 17.64 6.50 10.28
CA ALA A 77 18.58 6.34 11.39
C ALA A 77 19.71 5.33 11.09
N LYS A 78 19.52 4.40 10.14
CA LYS A 78 20.57 3.53 9.60
C LYS A 78 21.44 4.20 8.52
N GLY A 79 21.10 5.44 8.13
CA GLY A 79 21.83 6.20 7.10
C GLY A 79 21.27 6.03 5.69
N ILE A 80 20.11 5.39 5.50
CA ILE A 80 19.49 5.25 4.19
C ILE A 80 18.79 6.57 3.84
N ALA A 81 19.14 7.13 2.69
CA ALA A 81 18.57 8.39 2.21
C ALA A 81 17.12 8.19 1.76
N PRO A 82 16.21 9.19 1.95
CA PRO A 82 14.84 9.12 1.45
C PRO A 82 14.72 8.81 -0.05
N SER A 83 15.67 9.28 -0.86
CA SER A 83 15.73 8.98 -2.32
C SER A 83 15.96 7.50 -2.62
N ASN A 84 16.41 6.72 -1.65
CA ASN A 84 16.68 5.28 -1.76
C ASN A 84 15.61 4.43 -1.07
N ILE A 85 14.51 5.02 -0.60
CA ILE A 85 13.41 4.30 0.03
C ILE A 85 12.23 4.22 -0.92
N GLY A 86 11.80 3.01 -1.24
CA GLY A 86 10.54 2.70 -1.93
C GLY A 86 9.53 2.05 -0.98
N ILE A 87 8.26 2.15 -1.32
CA ILE A 87 7.18 1.47 -0.61
C ILE A 87 6.47 0.51 -1.57
N TYR A 88 6.27 -0.71 -1.14
CA TYR A 88 5.45 -1.73 -1.77
C TYR A 88 4.22 -1.99 -0.91
N GLY A 89 3.05 -1.95 -1.50
CA GLY A 89 1.80 -2.20 -0.79
C GLY A 89 0.84 -3.11 -1.54
N ASN A 90 0.23 -4.04 -0.82
CA ASN A 90 -0.74 -4.98 -1.34
C ASN A 90 -2.10 -4.76 -0.68
N SER A 91 -3.17 -4.52 -1.47
CA SER A 91 -4.54 -4.34 -0.95
C SER A 91 -4.60 -3.25 0.12
N LEU A 92 -4.85 -3.59 1.39
CA LEU A 92 -4.78 -2.67 2.51
C LEU A 92 -3.42 -1.97 2.63
N GLY A 93 -2.32 -2.69 2.45
CA GLY A 93 -0.98 -2.11 2.45
C GLY A 93 -0.80 -1.08 1.32
N ALA A 94 -1.49 -1.26 0.19
CA ALA A 94 -1.54 -0.27 -0.87
C ALA A 94 -2.27 1.01 -0.44
N LEU A 95 -3.42 0.90 0.24
CA LEU A 95 -4.12 2.05 0.83
C LEU A 95 -3.20 2.83 1.77
N ILE A 96 -2.54 2.13 2.69
CA ILE A 96 -1.64 2.75 3.67
C ILE A 96 -0.45 3.43 2.99
N GLY A 97 0.15 2.78 1.98
CA GLY A 97 1.21 3.39 1.17
C GLY A 97 0.76 4.68 0.49
N LEU A 98 -0.44 4.67 -0.12
CA LEU A 98 -1.05 5.85 -0.77
C LEU A 98 -1.43 6.97 0.21
N MET A 99 -1.66 6.66 1.50
CA MET A 99 -1.92 7.65 2.55
C MET A 99 -0.63 8.23 3.16
N THR A 100 0.50 7.57 3.00
CA THR A 100 1.79 7.96 3.59
C THR A 100 2.22 9.40 3.23
N PRO A 101 1.99 9.91 1.98
CA PRO A 101 2.33 11.29 1.62
C PRO A 101 1.66 12.38 2.47
N ALA A 102 0.55 12.07 3.15
CA ALA A 102 -0.07 13.03 4.08
C ALA A 102 0.75 13.25 5.36
N LYS A 103 1.64 12.31 5.72
CA LYS A 103 2.43 12.34 6.96
C LYS A 103 3.92 12.56 6.73
N THR A 104 4.48 12.03 5.64
CA THR A 104 5.90 12.18 5.30
C THR A 104 6.14 12.10 3.80
N ASN A 105 7.20 12.76 3.36
CA ASN A 105 7.71 12.69 1.99
C ASN A 105 9.11 12.02 1.93
N ASP A 106 9.54 11.37 2.99
CA ASP A 106 10.86 10.79 3.12
C ASP A 106 10.95 9.38 2.45
N PHE A 107 10.34 9.24 1.30
CA PHE A 107 10.47 8.10 0.39
C PHE A 107 10.29 8.59 -1.06
N ASN A 108 10.67 7.79 -2.05
CA ASN A 108 10.78 8.26 -3.43
C ASN A 108 9.83 7.61 -4.43
N SER A 109 9.35 6.40 -4.21
CA SER A 109 8.46 5.70 -5.14
C SER A 109 7.53 4.70 -4.45
N LEU A 110 6.43 4.35 -5.13
CA LEU A 110 5.36 3.51 -4.56
C LEU A 110 4.85 2.50 -5.59
N ALA A 111 4.97 1.20 -5.31
CA ALA A 111 4.31 0.15 -6.08
C ALA A 111 3.10 -0.40 -5.31
N VAL A 112 1.95 -0.49 -5.97
CA VAL A 112 0.67 -0.89 -5.35
C VAL A 112 -0.04 -1.97 -6.17
N ILE A 113 -0.65 -2.93 -5.47
CA ILE A 113 -1.44 -3.99 -6.08
C ILE A 113 -2.86 -3.91 -5.57
N ASP A 114 -3.82 -3.87 -6.50
CA ASP A 114 -5.25 -3.75 -6.23
C ASP A 114 -5.54 -2.70 -5.13
N PRO A 115 -5.13 -1.43 -5.36
CA PRO A 115 -5.19 -0.38 -4.36
C PRO A 115 -6.63 0.10 -4.13
N PRO A 116 -7.17 0.05 -2.90
CA PRO A 116 -8.37 0.81 -2.58
C PRO A 116 -8.02 2.30 -2.45
N VAL A 117 -8.90 3.18 -2.93
CA VAL A 117 -8.63 4.64 -2.99
C VAL A 117 -9.62 5.46 -2.19
N ASP A 118 -10.88 5.06 -2.20
CA ASP A 118 -11.94 5.66 -1.39
C ASP A 118 -12.44 4.65 -0.35
N PHE A 119 -12.12 4.91 0.91
CA PHE A 119 -12.48 4.02 2.00
C PHE A 119 -14.00 3.91 2.21
N LYS A 120 -14.77 4.98 1.97
CA LYS A 120 -16.24 4.94 2.06
C LYS A 120 -16.83 4.02 1.01
N THR A 121 -16.38 4.15 -0.23
CA THR A 121 -16.81 3.30 -1.35
C THR A 121 -16.41 1.85 -1.08
N LEU A 122 -15.16 1.61 -0.69
CA LEU A 122 -14.67 0.29 -0.33
C LEU A 122 -15.55 -0.42 0.73
N VAL A 123 -15.88 0.26 1.83
CA VAL A 123 -16.69 -0.36 2.89
C VAL A 123 -18.12 -0.65 2.41
N ARG A 124 -18.69 0.23 1.59
CA ARG A 124 -20.03 -0.01 1.03
C ARG A 124 -20.05 -1.19 0.06
N GLU A 125 -19.04 -1.32 -0.79
CA GLU A 125 -18.86 -2.47 -1.68
C GLU A 125 -18.65 -3.77 -0.90
N GLU A 126 -17.86 -3.74 0.16
CA GLU A 126 -17.70 -4.89 1.05
C GLU A 126 -19.00 -5.26 1.75
N MET A 127 -19.80 -4.27 2.18
CA MET A 127 -21.12 -4.52 2.74
C MET A 127 -22.05 -5.17 1.71
N GLU A 128 -22.05 -4.70 0.46
CA GLU A 128 -22.83 -5.30 -0.63
C GLU A 128 -22.38 -6.74 -0.91
N PHE A 129 -21.07 -6.98 -0.98
CA PHE A 129 -20.49 -8.31 -1.16
C PHE A 129 -20.93 -9.27 -0.04
N GLN A 130 -21.01 -8.79 1.20
CA GLN A 130 -21.46 -9.56 2.37
C GLN A 130 -23.00 -9.61 2.51
N ASN A 131 -23.76 -9.04 1.56
CA ASN A 131 -25.21 -8.88 1.64
C ASN A 131 -25.68 -8.11 2.89
N LEU A 132 -24.92 -7.13 3.34
CA LEU A 132 -25.26 -6.23 4.44
C LEU A 132 -25.91 -4.94 3.91
N PRO A 133 -26.87 -4.35 4.65
CA PRO A 133 -27.49 -3.10 4.24
C PRO A 133 -26.50 -1.92 4.26
N THR A 134 -26.24 -1.30 3.12
CA THR A 134 -25.25 -0.22 2.98
C THR A 134 -25.62 1.06 3.75
N PHE A 135 -26.89 1.26 4.13
CA PHE A 135 -27.29 2.40 4.98
C PHE A 135 -26.71 2.34 6.40
N LEU A 136 -26.22 1.17 6.83
CA LEU A 136 -25.54 1.00 8.12
C LEU A 136 -24.14 1.67 8.13
N TRP A 137 -23.60 2.03 6.98
CA TRP A 137 -22.31 2.74 6.91
C TRP A 137 -22.34 4.05 7.73
N GLU A 138 -23.36 4.88 7.53
CA GLU A 138 -23.41 6.19 8.20
C GLU A 138 -23.42 6.09 9.74
N PRO A 139 -24.28 5.25 10.40
CA PRO A 139 -24.20 5.09 11.83
C PRO A 139 -22.90 4.45 12.32
N LEU A 140 -22.28 3.50 11.56
CA LEU A 140 -21.01 2.90 11.90
C LEU A 140 -19.87 3.94 11.85
N TYR A 141 -19.82 4.76 10.80
CA TYR A 141 -18.86 5.84 10.68
C TYR A 141 -18.97 6.85 11.83
N HIS A 142 -20.20 7.27 12.18
CA HIS A 142 -20.39 8.19 13.30
C HIS A 142 -20.05 7.57 14.65
N TYR A 143 -20.29 6.27 14.82
CA TYR A 143 -19.82 5.55 16.01
C TYR A 143 -18.29 5.59 16.10
N ALA A 144 -17.58 5.21 15.06
CA ALA A 144 -16.11 5.24 15.02
C ALA A 144 -15.56 6.66 15.28
N LEU A 145 -16.17 7.68 14.68
CA LEU A 145 -15.75 9.06 14.86
C LEU A 145 -15.93 9.56 16.31
N VAL A 146 -17.04 9.23 16.96
CA VAL A 146 -17.41 9.77 18.27
C VAL A 146 -16.84 8.94 19.42
N PHE A 147 -16.93 7.64 19.35
CA PHE A 147 -16.58 6.73 20.45
C PHE A 147 -15.15 6.22 20.35
N GLU A 148 -14.71 5.85 19.15
CA GLU A 148 -13.33 5.37 18.91
C GLU A 148 -12.38 6.52 18.57
N ARG A 149 -12.91 7.74 18.28
CA ARG A 149 -12.14 8.92 17.86
C ARG A 149 -11.34 8.71 16.57
N ILE A 150 -11.79 7.78 15.73
CA ILE A 150 -11.18 7.46 14.43
C ILE A 150 -11.97 8.16 13.34
N ASN A 151 -11.33 9.07 12.60
CA ASN A 151 -11.88 9.63 11.37
C ASN A 151 -11.38 8.82 10.17
N MET A 152 -12.11 7.76 9.82
CA MET A 152 -11.77 6.84 8.73
C MET A 152 -11.68 7.51 7.34
N LEU A 153 -12.17 8.74 7.19
CA LEU A 153 -12.16 9.49 5.93
C LEU A 153 -11.13 10.62 5.93
N LYS A 154 -10.26 10.70 6.95
CA LYS A 154 -9.18 11.66 6.99
C LYS A 154 -7.99 11.15 6.17
N ASP A 155 -7.34 12.05 5.44
CA ASP A 155 -6.10 11.76 4.69
C ASP A 155 -6.18 10.51 3.79
N ILE A 156 -7.39 10.20 3.27
CA ILE A 156 -7.56 9.15 2.25
C ILE A 156 -6.74 9.50 0.99
N PRO A 157 -6.43 8.55 0.08
CA PRO A 157 -5.52 8.77 -1.04
C PRO A 157 -5.78 10.02 -1.88
N VAL A 158 -7.06 10.39 -2.11
CA VAL A 158 -7.40 11.62 -2.84
C VAL A 158 -6.92 12.90 -2.14
N ASP A 159 -6.83 12.89 -0.81
CA ASP A 159 -6.33 14.01 0.00
C ASP A 159 -4.84 13.91 0.31
N ALA A 160 -4.30 12.70 0.35
CA ALA A 160 -2.93 12.41 0.75
C ALA A 160 -1.93 12.61 -0.40
N LEU A 161 -2.23 12.06 -1.58
CA LEU A 161 -1.34 12.13 -2.75
C LEU A 161 -0.99 13.57 -3.18
N PRO A 162 -1.93 14.55 -3.19
CA PRO A 162 -1.58 15.94 -3.50
C PRO A 162 -0.61 16.60 -2.51
N LYS A 163 -0.48 16.07 -1.28
CA LYS A 163 0.46 16.56 -0.25
C LYS A 163 1.87 16.02 -0.45
N GLY A 164 2.00 14.98 -1.27
CA GLY A 164 3.27 14.33 -1.58
C GLY A 164 4.16 15.12 -2.53
N ASN A 165 5.39 14.64 -2.67
CA ASN A 165 6.39 15.16 -3.63
C ASN A 165 6.21 14.58 -5.03
N LYS A 166 5.00 14.11 -5.37
CA LYS A 166 4.69 13.44 -6.65
C LYS A 166 5.52 12.18 -6.88
N GLN A 167 5.65 11.37 -5.83
CA GLN A 167 6.35 10.10 -5.92
C GLN A 167 5.74 9.26 -7.07
N PRO A 168 6.56 8.77 -8.03
CA PRO A 168 6.08 7.95 -9.12
C PRO A 168 5.45 6.66 -8.61
N MET A 169 4.44 6.17 -9.33
CA MET A 169 3.67 5.00 -8.94
C MET A 169 3.69 3.90 -10.00
N LEU A 170 3.86 2.65 -9.54
CA LEU A 170 3.59 1.45 -10.33
C LEU A 170 2.31 0.79 -9.79
N ILE A 171 1.32 0.58 -10.65
CA ILE A 171 -0.01 0.12 -10.28
C ILE A 171 -0.30 -1.21 -10.98
N PHE A 172 -0.64 -2.24 -10.22
CA PHE A 172 -1.11 -3.52 -10.74
C PHE A 172 -2.58 -3.73 -10.39
N THR A 173 -3.39 -4.17 -11.33
CA THR A 173 -4.83 -4.35 -11.15
C THR A 173 -5.34 -5.64 -11.76
N GLY A 174 -5.98 -6.49 -10.94
CA GLY A 174 -6.75 -7.64 -11.40
C GLY A 174 -8.17 -7.22 -11.81
N MET A 175 -8.50 -7.35 -13.10
CA MET A 175 -9.80 -6.90 -13.64
C MET A 175 -10.97 -7.79 -13.23
N ARG A 176 -10.72 -8.95 -12.61
CA ARG A 176 -11.73 -9.83 -11.99
C ARG A 176 -11.70 -9.79 -10.46
N SER A 177 -11.04 -8.78 -9.88
CA SER A 177 -11.07 -8.61 -8.43
C SER A 177 -12.50 -8.32 -7.96
N ASP A 178 -12.97 -9.14 -7.02
CA ASP A 178 -14.28 -9.03 -6.37
C ASP A 178 -14.18 -8.42 -4.96
N ARG A 179 -12.96 -8.15 -4.50
CA ARG A 179 -12.68 -7.56 -3.17
C ARG A 179 -12.39 -6.07 -3.26
N ILE A 180 -11.49 -5.69 -4.15
CA ILE A 180 -11.23 -4.31 -4.53
C ILE A 180 -11.58 -4.19 -5.99
N LEU A 181 -12.69 -3.51 -6.29
CA LEU A 181 -13.17 -3.42 -7.66
C LEU A 181 -12.20 -2.61 -8.54
N PRO A 182 -12.04 -2.96 -9.83
CA PRO A 182 -11.03 -2.35 -10.71
C PRO A 182 -11.15 -0.83 -10.86
N HIS A 183 -12.36 -0.25 -10.66
CA HIS A 183 -12.54 1.21 -10.74
C HIS A 183 -11.70 1.98 -9.72
N HIS A 184 -11.33 1.39 -8.57
CA HIS A 184 -10.42 2.04 -7.61
C HIS A 184 -9.07 2.38 -8.25
N SER A 185 -8.55 1.51 -9.12
CA SER A 185 -7.32 1.80 -9.87
C SER A 185 -7.53 2.88 -10.93
N ASP A 186 -8.71 2.95 -11.56
CA ASP A 186 -9.05 4.03 -12.47
C ASP A 186 -9.16 5.37 -11.73
N ASP A 187 -9.74 5.38 -10.54
CA ASP A 187 -9.79 6.56 -9.68
C ASP A 187 -8.39 7.00 -9.24
N LEU A 188 -7.48 6.05 -8.93
CA LEU A 188 -6.08 6.36 -8.62
C LEU A 188 -5.38 7.03 -9.80
N VAL A 189 -5.57 6.52 -11.01
CA VAL A 189 -5.05 7.12 -12.25
C VAL A 189 -5.58 8.55 -12.42
N ASN A 190 -6.88 8.76 -12.24
CA ASN A 190 -7.48 10.10 -12.31
C ASN A 190 -6.86 11.08 -11.29
N ILE A 191 -6.60 10.62 -10.06
CA ILE A 191 -5.92 11.43 -9.03
C ILE A 191 -4.50 11.75 -9.46
N ALA A 192 -3.76 10.77 -9.98
CA ALA A 192 -2.38 10.96 -10.46
C ALA A 192 -2.31 12.00 -11.58
N GLU A 193 -3.17 11.87 -12.59
CA GLU A 193 -3.24 12.81 -13.72
C GLU A 193 -3.56 14.25 -13.28
N GLN A 194 -4.57 14.41 -12.41
CA GLN A 194 -4.98 15.72 -11.89
C GLN A 194 -3.88 16.42 -11.09
N ASN A 195 -2.98 15.66 -10.47
CA ASN A 195 -1.90 16.18 -9.64
C ASN A 195 -0.53 16.14 -10.31
N GLY A 196 -0.43 15.67 -11.55
CA GLY A 196 0.82 15.55 -12.31
C GLY A 196 1.80 14.59 -11.62
N ILE A 197 1.30 13.48 -11.09
CA ILE A 197 2.09 12.37 -10.54
C ILE A 197 2.35 11.39 -11.68
N GLU A 198 3.60 11.00 -11.87
CA GLU A 198 3.97 9.97 -12.85
C GLU A 198 3.47 8.60 -12.39
N TYR A 199 2.92 7.82 -13.32
CA TYR A 199 2.46 6.47 -13.02
C TYR A 199 2.65 5.53 -14.21
N GLU A 200 2.75 4.25 -13.89
CA GLU A 200 2.65 3.12 -14.82
C GLU A 200 1.57 2.17 -14.29
N ILE A 201 0.65 1.72 -15.16
CA ILE A 201 -0.44 0.82 -14.76
C ILE A 201 -0.50 -0.42 -15.64
N HIS A 202 -0.60 -1.59 -14.99
CA HIS A 202 -0.77 -2.88 -15.63
C HIS A 202 -2.09 -3.52 -15.18
N LYS A 203 -3.00 -3.75 -16.13
CA LYS A 203 -4.32 -4.36 -15.93
C LYS A 203 -4.36 -5.75 -16.50
N TYR A 204 -4.82 -6.73 -15.71
CA TYR A 204 -4.85 -8.14 -16.06
C TYR A 204 -6.29 -8.65 -16.11
N ASP A 205 -6.83 -8.84 -17.32
CA ASP A 205 -8.25 -9.14 -17.58
C ASP A 205 -8.74 -10.46 -16.97
N ASP A 206 -7.85 -11.39 -16.69
CA ASP A 206 -8.16 -12.74 -16.19
C ASP A 206 -7.80 -12.95 -14.71
N MET A 207 -7.25 -11.92 -14.02
CA MET A 207 -6.81 -12.03 -12.63
C MET A 207 -7.82 -11.44 -11.64
N GLY A 208 -8.01 -12.16 -10.54
CA GLY A 208 -8.73 -11.72 -9.34
C GLY A 208 -7.82 -10.96 -8.39
N HIS A 209 -8.33 -10.69 -7.18
CA HIS A 209 -7.65 -9.92 -6.15
C HIS A 209 -6.25 -10.48 -5.82
N THR A 210 -5.22 -9.70 -6.03
CA THR A 210 -3.79 -9.98 -5.77
C THR A 210 -3.22 -11.24 -6.46
N GLN A 211 -3.92 -11.79 -7.46
CA GLN A 211 -3.50 -13.02 -8.13
C GLN A 211 -2.33 -12.84 -9.11
N ILE A 212 -2.05 -11.64 -9.55
CA ILE A 212 -1.04 -11.29 -10.57
C ILE A 212 0.31 -11.89 -10.20
N LEU A 213 0.74 -11.73 -8.95
CA LEU A 213 2.03 -12.20 -8.45
C LEU A 213 2.22 -13.73 -8.54
N TYR A 214 1.13 -14.51 -8.62
CA TYR A 214 1.18 -15.97 -8.71
C TYR A 214 1.14 -16.48 -10.14
N PHE A 215 0.42 -15.80 -11.04
CA PHE A 215 0.16 -16.26 -12.38
C PHE A 215 1.04 -15.58 -13.43
N TYR A 216 1.43 -14.33 -13.22
CA TYR A 216 2.31 -13.54 -14.08
C TYR A 216 3.66 -13.26 -13.41
N THR A 217 4.15 -14.20 -12.62
CA THR A 217 5.29 -14.07 -11.69
C THR A 217 6.53 -13.46 -12.32
N GLN A 218 6.90 -13.87 -13.53
CA GLN A 218 8.10 -13.37 -14.21
C GLN A 218 7.91 -11.92 -14.66
N GLU A 219 6.88 -11.63 -15.42
CA GLU A 219 6.55 -10.28 -15.90
C GLU A 219 6.40 -9.30 -14.71
N TYR A 220 5.64 -9.73 -13.70
CA TYR A 220 5.47 -8.97 -12.47
C TYR A 220 6.80 -8.65 -11.77
N SER A 221 7.71 -9.64 -11.70
CA SER A 221 9.02 -9.46 -11.09
C SER A 221 9.89 -8.47 -11.88
N GLU A 222 9.89 -8.58 -13.21
CA GLU A 222 10.65 -7.70 -14.10
C GLU A 222 10.16 -6.25 -13.95
N LEU A 223 8.85 -6.01 -14.08
CA LEU A 223 8.25 -4.68 -13.94
C LEU A 223 8.52 -4.04 -12.56
N LEU A 224 8.40 -4.83 -11.49
CA LEU A 224 8.63 -4.35 -10.13
C LEU A 224 10.09 -3.95 -9.89
N ILE A 225 11.03 -4.76 -10.40
CA ILE A 225 12.48 -4.50 -10.28
C ILE A 225 12.86 -3.28 -11.12
N ASP A 226 12.48 -3.25 -12.40
CA ASP A 226 12.79 -2.15 -13.33
C ASP A 226 12.25 -0.81 -12.81
N PHE A 227 11.05 -0.82 -12.24
CA PHE A 227 10.45 0.37 -11.62
C PHE A 227 11.31 0.91 -10.47
N TYR A 228 11.69 0.05 -9.52
CA TYR A 228 12.50 0.52 -8.39
C TYR A 228 13.94 0.86 -8.77
N GLU A 229 14.55 0.16 -9.73
CA GLU A 229 15.88 0.51 -10.26
C GLU A 229 15.87 1.87 -10.97
N SER A 230 14.77 2.21 -11.65
CA SER A 230 14.64 3.49 -12.35
C SER A 230 14.28 4.67 -11.44
N THR A 231 13.60 4.42 -10.33
CA THR A 231 13.07 5.49 -9.46
C THR A 231 13.88 5.70 -8.19
N LEU A 232 14.68 4.74 -7.77
CA LEU A 232 15.51 4.86 -6.57
C LEU A 232 16.96 5.07 -6.97
N SER A 233 17.57 6.13 -6.43
CA SER A 233 18.98 6.43 -6.69
C SER A 233 19.84 5.53 -5.81
N GLY A 234 20.55 4.58 -6.40
CA GLY A 234 21.62 3.88 -5.73
C GLY A 234 22.82 4.79 -5.52
#